data_37cd8404660fca4b2c9f51739a7c9848
#
_entry.id   37cd8404660fca4b2c9f51739a7c9848
#
_cell.length_a   1.000
_cell.length_b   1.000
_cell.length_c   1.000
_cell.angle_alpha   90.00
_cell.angle_beta   90.00
_cell.angle_gamma   90.00
#
_symmetry.space_group_name_H-M   'P 1'
#
loop_
_entity.id
_entity.type
_entity.pdbx_description
1 polymer ?
#
loop_
_entity_poly.entity_id
_entity_poly.type
_entity_poly.pdbx_seq_one_letter_code
_entity_poly.pdbx_strand_id
1 'polypeptide(L)'
;MKIFFTMLCASILATSVFASNCEIKIEGSDMMKYDVAEITLDTSCEQTKISLKHAGKLPINAMGHNVVIVEEKNLSKITQQINFSLGVEKGYLPESEDIIFISAMVGGGDTTELEMDMSKLDKTKSYVFFCSFPGHWALMRGKIKII
;
A
#
# COMPACT_ATOMS: atom_id res chain seq x y z
N MET A 1 60.07 -40.58 -2.29
CA MET A 1 59.39 -39.54 -1.47
C MET A 1 58.16 -39.13 -2.27
N LYS A 2 56.97 -39.68 -1.94
CA LYS A 2 55.69 -39.41 -2.67
C LYS A 2 54.96 -38.34 -1.90
N ILE A 3 54.79 -37.15 -2.48
CA ILE A 3 54.01 -36.03 -1.92
C ILE A 3 52.56 -36.23 -2.33
N PHE A 4 51.71 -36.50 -1.34
CA PHE A 4 50.22 -36.51 -1.53
C PHE A 4 49.71 -35.09 -1.42
N PHE A 5 49.17 -34.56 -2.51
CA PHE A 5 48.52 -33.26 -2.55
C PHE A 5 47.03 -33.49 -2.26
N THR A 6 46.61 -33.20 -1.02
CA THR A 6 45.19 -33.27 -0.62
C THR A 6 44.48 -32.03 -1.10
N MET A 7 43.62 -32.19 -2.11
CA MET A 7 42.76 -31.12 -2.67
C MET A 7 41.56 -30.95 -1.76
N LEU A 8 41.56 -29.86 -1.00
CA LEU A 8 40.43 -29.45 -0.15
C LEU A 8 39.35 -28.80 -1.01
N CYS A 9 38.27 -29.53 -1.26
CA CYS A 9 37.11 -29.03 -2.00
C CYS A 9 36.21 -28.20 -1.08
N ALA A 10 36.32 -26.85 -1.13
CA ALA A 10 35.47 -25.94 -0.37
C ALA A 10 34.08 -25.87 -1.08
N SER A 11 33.09 -26.53 -0.50
CA SER A 11 31.70 -26.41 -0.94
C SER A 11 31.12 -25.04 -0.56
N ILE A 12 30.96 -24.17 -1.54
CA ILE A 12 30.28 -22.88 -1.37
C ILE A 12 28.77 -23.17 -1.34
N LEU A 13 28.17 -23.10 -0.16
CA LEU A 13 26.72 -23.13 0.01
C LEU A 13 26.15 -21.78 -0.51
N ALA A 14 25.61 -21.79 -1.71
CA ALA A 14 24.86 -20.65 -2.24
C ALA A 14 23.52 -20.55 -1.49
N THR A 15 23.42 -19.61 -0.54
CA THR A 15 22.13 -19.23 0.07
C THR A 15 21.36 -18.42 -0.95
N SER A 16 20.24 -18.98 -1.44
CA SER A 16 19.29 -18.25 -2.27
C SER A 16 18.62 -17.17 -1.41
N VAL A 17 19.03 -15.92 -1.58
CA VAL A 17 18.32 -14.77 -1.04
C VAL A 17 17.07 -14.59 -1.91
N PHE A 18 15.91 -14.98 -1.40
CA PHE A 18 14.64 -14.58 -1.99
C PHE A 18 14.49 -13.09 -1.76
N ALA A 19 14.57 -12.28 -2.82
CA ALA A 19 14.26 -10.87 -2.74
C ALA A 19 12.77 -10.73 -2.44
N SER A 20 12.42 -10.22 -1.24
CA SER A 20 11.05 -9.85 -0.92
C SER A 20 10.61 -8.69 -1.81
N ASN A 21 9.42 -8.77 -2.38
CA ASN A 21 8.88 -7.70 -3.20
C ASN A 21 8.26 -6.62 -2.27
N CYS A 22 9.06 -5.63 -1.91
CA CYS A 22 8.68 -4.53 -1.02
C CYS A 22 8.05 -3.34 -1.79
N GLU A 23 7.67 -3.54 -3.06
CA GLU A 23 6.98 -2.55 -3.87
C GLU A 23 5.68 -3.15 -4.43
N ILE A 24 4.58 -2.41 -4.26
CA ILE A 24 3.26 -2.76 -4.76
C ILE A 24 2.78 -1.66 -5.70
N LYS A 25 2.31 -2.04 -6.88
CA LYS A 25 1.74 -1.11 -7.85
C LYS A 25 0.26 -1.37 -7.97
N ILE A 26 -0.53 -0.31 -7.88
CA ILE A 26 -1.98 -0.34 -8.05
C ILE A 26 -2.41 0.80 -8.97
N GLU A 27 -3.50 0.60 -9.69
CA GLU A 27 -4.09 1.62 -10.54
C GLU A 27 -5.50 1.97 -10.08
N GLY A 28 -5.82 3.27 -10.09
CA GLY A 28 -7.18 3.80 -9.96
C GLY A 28 -7.69 4.29 -11.30
N SER A 29 -8.99 4.28 -11.53
CA SER A 29 -9.60 4.67 -12.80
C SER A 29 -10.75 5.66 -12.63
N ASP A 30 -11.13 6.35 -13.71
CA ASP A 30 -12.32 7.24 -13.75
C ASP A 30 -13.65 6.50 -13.47
N MET A 31 -13.62 5.17 -13.30
CA MET A 31 -14.77 4.37 -12.90
C MET A 31 -14.88 4.15 -11.38
N MET A 32 -14.16 4.92 -10.56
CA MET A 32 -14.09 4.78 -9.10
C MET A 32 -13.69 3.35 -8.70
N LYS A 33 -12.63 2.80 -9.31
CA LYS A 33 -12.22 1.42 -9.09
C LYS A 33 -10.70 1.31 -9.05
N TYR A 34 -10.19 0.52 -8.09
CA TYR A 34 -8.83 -0.02 -8.17
C TYR A 34 -8.81 -1.26 -9.07
N ASP A 35 -7.67 -1.52 -9.69
CA ASP A 35 -7.41 -2.72 -10.50
C ASP A 35 -7.28 -3.99 -9.64
N VAL A 36 -7.04 -3.85 -8.34
CA VAL A 36 -6.88 -4.95 -7.38
C VAL A 36 -7.88 -4.84 -6.23
N ALA A 37 -8.37 -5.99 -5.76
CA ALA A 37 -9.26 -6.11 -4.59
C ALA A 37 -8.52 -6.54 -3.32
N GLU A 38 -7.28 -7.00 -3.45
CA GLU A 38 -6.43 -7.42 -2.33
C GLU A 38 -4.97 -7.09 -2.65
N ILE A 39 -4.23 -6.62 -1.65
CA ILE A 39 -2.78 -6.49 -1.69
C ILE A 39 -2.14 -7.36 -0.62
N THR A 40 -0.96 -7.90 -0.92
CA THR A 40 -0.18 -8.71 0.02
C THR A 40 1.02 -7.91 0.49
N LEU A 41 1.17 -7.78 1.82
CA LEU A 41 2.30 -7.15 2.48
C LEU A 41 3.19 -8.23 3.08
N ASP A 42 4.47 -8.22 2.70
CA ASP A 42 5.49 -9.13 3.22
C ASP A 42 6.20 -8.50 4.41
N THR A 43 6.09 -9.10 5.57
CA THR A 43 6.70 -8.62 6.81
C THR A 43 8.20 -8.86 6.90
N SER A 44 8.81 -9.52 5.93
CA SER A 44 10.27 -9.53 5.78
C SER A 44 10.80 -8.17 5.29
N CYS A 45 9.92 -7.30 4.76
CA CYS A 45 10.22 -5.91 4.42
C CYS A 45 10.15 -5.03 5.68
N GLU A 46 11.18 -4.27 5.96
CA GLU A 46 11.13 -3.21 7.00
C GLU A 46 10.28 -2.02 6.52
N GLN A 47 10.41 -1.71 5.22
CA GLN A 47 9.63 -0.68 4.54
C GLN A 47 8.96 -1.29 3.30
N THR A 48 7.71 -0.93 3.06
CA THR A 48 6.99 -1.29 1.83
C THR A 48 6.46 -0.02 1.16
N LYS A 49 6.59 0.04 -0.15
CA LYS A 49 6.10 1.15 -0.95
C LYS A 49 4.88 0.72 -1.77
N ILE A 50 3.78 1.48 -1.67
CA ILE A 50 2.65 1.38 -2.60
C ILE A 50 2.74 2.55 -3.58
N SER A 51 2.79 2.25 -4.87
CA SER A 51 2.69 3.23 -5.95
C SER A 51 1.28 3.17 -6.54
N LEU A 52 0.51 4.25 -6.36
CA LEU A 52 -0.82 4.41 -6.96
C LEU A 52 -0.73 5.31 -8.18
N LYS A 53 -1.08 4.77 -9.36
CA LYS A 53 -1.27 5.54 -10.58
C LYS A 53 -2.75 5.79 -10.84
N HIS A 54 -3.12 7.03 -11.14
CA HIS A 54 -4.45 7.32 -11.69
C HIS A 54 -4.42 7.11 -13.20
N ALA A 55 -4.94 5.98 -13.67
CA ALA A 55 -4.96 5.61 -15.09
C ALA A 55 -6.05 6.35 -15.91
N GLY A 56 -6.92 7.12 -15.24
CA GLY A 56 -7.94 7.97 -15.86
C GLY A 56 -7.40 9.30 -16.37
N LYS A 57 -8.32 10.21 -16.69
CA LYS A 57 -8.04 11.55 -17.25
C LYS A 57 -8.71 12.69 -16.48
N LEU A 58 -9.63 12.38 -15.57
CA LEU A 58 -10.37 13.39 -14.84
C LEU A 58 -9.50 14.09 -13.79
N PRO A 59 -9.71 15.40 -13.58
CA PRO A 59 -8.90 16.17 -12.65
C PRO A 59 -9.12 15.75 -11.20
N ILE A 60 -8.13 16.04 -10.35
CA ILE A 60 -8.08 15.65 -8.93
C ILE A 60 -9.31 16.07 -8.12
N ASN A 61 -9.90 17.22 -8.43
CA ASN A 61 -11.08 17.74 -7.73
C ASN A 61 -12.40 17.10 -8.17
N ALA A 62 -12.40 16.33 -9.25
CA ALA A 62 -13.58 15.60 -9.76
C ALA A 62 -13.48 14.09 -9.56
N MET A 63 -12.25 13.53 -9.59
CA MET A 63 -12.01 12.09 -9.57
C MET A 63 -10.65 11.79 -8.90
N GLY A 64 -10.32 12.48 -7.82
CA GLY A 64 -9.07 12.23 -7.11
C GLY A 64 -9.02 10.83 -6.50
N HIS A 65 -7.82 10.23 -6.49
CA HIS A 65 -7.58 8.93 -5.86
C HIS A 65 -6.39 8.99 -4.92
N ASN A 66 -6.49 8.30 -3.81
CA ASN A 66 -5.41 8.06 -2.86
C ASN A 66 -5.53 6.66 -2.24
N VAL A 67 -4.59 6.29 -1.40
CA VAL A 67 -4.62 5.06 -0.60
C VAL A 67 -4.64 5.45 0.86
N VAL A 68 -5.66 5.02 1.58
CA VAL A 68 -5.77 5.13 3.04
C VAL A 68 -5.81 3.72 3.61
N ILE A 69 -4.99 3.45 4.63
CA ILE A 69 -4.93 2.15 5.31
C ILE A 69 -5.36 2.32 6.76
N VAL A 70 -6.32 1.50 7.16
CA VAL A 70 -6.88 1.45 8.52
C VAL A 70 -7.06 0.00 8.98
N GLU A 71 -7.17 -0.24 10.28
CA GLU A 71 -7.73 -1.51 10.75
C GLU A 71 -9.17 -1.65 10.26
N GLU A 72 -9.57 -2.84 9.80
CA GLU A 72 -10.90 -3.09 9.22
C GLU A 72 -12.05 -2.65 10.14
N LYS A 73 -11.90 -2.85 11.46
CA LYS A 73 -12.89 -2.42 12.46
C LYS A 73 -13.13 -0.91 12.51
N ASN A 74 -12.14 -0.11 12.08
CA ASN A 74 -12.20 1.36 12.09
C ASN A 74 -12.70 1.95 10.76
N LEU A 75 -12.88 1.13 9.71
CA LEU A 75 -13.27 1.60 8.37
C LEU A 75 -14.54 2.46 8.41
N SER A 76 -15.60 1.96 9.06
CA SER A 76 -16.87 2.70 9.15
C SER A 76 -16.74 4.03 9.89
N LYS A 77 -15.98 4.05 10.99
CA LYS A 77 -15.71 5.27 11.76
C LYS A 77 -14.98 6.32 10.93
N ILE A 78 -13.96 5.91 10.20
CA ILE A 78 -13.14 6.83 9.40
C ILE A 78 -13.90 7.32 8.16
N THR A 79 -14.62 6.44 7.45
CA THR A 79 -15.35 6.84 6.24
C THR A 79 -16.50 7.79 6.53
N GLN A 80 -17.11 7.75 7.72
CA GLN A 80 -18.12 8.72 8.16
C GLN A 80 -17.55 10.13 8.42
N GLN A 81 -16.23 10.27 8.56
CA GLN A 81 -15.56 11.55 8.78
C GLN A 81 -15.10 12.20 7.47
N ILE A 82 -15.31 11.55 6.33
CA ILE A 82 -14.97 12.11 5.02
C ILE A 82 -15.80 13.38 4.79
N ASN A 83 -15.10 14.51 4.56
CA ASN A 83 -15.76 15.82 4.44
C ASN A 83 -15.06 16.68 3.39
N PHE A 84 -15.80 17.15 2.40
CA PHE A 84 -15.32 18.05 1.35
C PHE A 84 -14.67 19.33 1.86
N SER A 85 -15.12 19.87 3.01
CA SER A 85 -14.57 21.09 3.57
C SER A 85 -13.12 20.98 4.04
N LEU A 86 -12.62 19.76 4.25
CA LEU A 86 -11.23 19.50 4.64
C LEU A 86 -10.25 19.61 3.47
N GLY A 87 -10.75 19.53 2.24
CA GLY A 87 -9.98 19.71 1.03
C GLY A 87 -9.11 18.51 0.62
N VAL A 88 -8.64 18.60 -0.62
CA VAL A 88 -7.83 17.55 -1.27
C VAL A 88 -6.49 17.32 -0.57
N GLU A 89 -5.88 18.36 -0.05
CA GLU A 89 -4.57 18.30 0.63
C GLU A 89 -4.59 17.42 1.89
N LYS A 90 -5.74 17.33 2.55
CA LYS A 90 -5.96 16.44 3.70
C LYS A 90 -6.58 15.09 3.30
N GLY A 91 -6.73 14.82 2.01
CA GLY A 91 -7.45 13.64 1.54
C GLY A 91 -8.89 13.60 2.03
N TYR A 92 -9.52 14.77 2.28
CA TYR A 92 -10.89 14.91 2.81
C TYR A 92 -11.12 14.26 4.19
N LEU A 93 -10.07 13.92 4.91
CA LEU A 93 -10.11 13.28 6.24
C LEU A 93 -9.49 14.19 7.31
N PRO A 94 -10.02 14.17 8.55
CA PRO A 94 -9.34 14.81 9.68
C PRO A 94 -8.12 13.96 10.09
N GLU A 95 -7.21 14.57 10.83
CA GLU A 95 -6.15 13.84 11.51
C GLU A 95 -6.76 12.83 12.48
N SER A 96 -6.29 11.58 12.47
CA SER A 96 -6.78 10.52 13.33
C SER A 96 -5.71 9.46 13.54
N GLU A 97 -5.57 8.99 14.78
CA GLU A 97 -4.70 7.85 15.12
C GLU A 97 -5.17 6.52 14.52
N ASP A 98 -6.43 6.44 14.11
CA ASP A 98 -6.99 5.26 13.44
C ASP A 98 -6.55 5.16 11.96
N ILE A 99 -6.01 6.22 11.37
CA ILE A 99 -5.41 6.22 10.04
C ILE A 99 -3.94 5.83 10.19
N ILE A 100 -3.60 4.61 9.75
CA ILE A 100 -2.22 4.10 9.90
C ILE A 100 -1.32 4.67 8.83
N PHE A 101 -1.82 4.71 7.58
CA PHE A 101 -1.11 5.29 6.44
C PHE A 101 -2.10 6.00 5.51
N ILE A 102 -1.63 7.07 4.89
CA ILE A 102 -2.37 7.83 3.88
C ILE A 102 -1.40 8.39 2.85
N SER A 103 -1.69 8.18 1.56
CA SER A 103 -0.94 8.81 0.46
C SER A 103 -1.52 10.18 0.11
N ALA A 104 -0.76 10.99 -0.60
CA ALA A 104 -1.32 12.15 -1.28
C ALA A 104 -2.41 11.72 -2.28
N MET A 105 -3.37 12.61 -2.52
CA MET A 105 -4.38 12.42 -3.56
C MET A 105 -3.82 12.85 -4.92
N VAL A 106 -4.18 12.12 -5.98
CA VAL A 106 -3.73 12.40 -7.35
C VAL A 106 -4.88 12.42 -8.33
N GLY A 107 -4.73 13.21 -9.38
CA GLY A 107 -5.66 13.29 -10.53
C GLY A 107 -5.22 12.41 -11.70
N GLY A 108 -6.02 12.43 -12.76
CA GLY A 108 -5.80 11.62 -13.96
C GLY A 108 -4.41 11.81 -14.58
N GLY A 109 -3.72 10.71 -14.83
CA GLY A 109 -2.37 10.65 -15.36
C GLY A 109 -1.25 10.73 -14.33
N ASP A 110 -1.54 11.15 -13.09
CA ASP A 110 -0.55 11.31 -12.04
C ASP A 110 -0.31 10.03 -11.24
N THR A 111 0.78 10.02 -10.46
CA THR A 111 1.17 8.91 -9.58
C THR A 111 1.52 9.47 -8.19
N THR A 112 1.14 8.76 -7.15
CA THR A 112 1.57 9.02 -5.77
C THR A 112 2.22 7.77 -5.19
N GLU A 113 3.13 7.97 -4.25
CA GLU A 113 3.79 6.90 -3.51
C GLU A 113 3.45 6.99 -2.04
N LEU A 114 3.25 5.85 -1.42
CA LEU A 114 3.01 5.69 0.02
C LEU A 114 4.11 4.78 0.56
N GLU A 115 5.01 5.33 1.34
CA GLU A 115 6.01 4.56 2.08
C GLU A 115 5.44 4.16 3.43
N MET A 116 5.56 2.89 3.77
CA MET A 116 4.98 2.29 4.96
C MET A 116 6.05 1.62 5.80
N ASP A 117 6.18 2.06 7.03
CA ASP A 117 6.93 1.35 8.07
C ASP A 117 6.11 0.14 8.53
N MET A 118 6.58 -1.05 8.19
CA MET A 118 5.88 -2.29 8.45
C MET A 118 5.78 -2.63 9.94
N SER A 119 6.59 -2.01 10.79
CA SER A 119 6.50 -2.16 12.26
C SER A 119 5.20 -1.61 12.86
N LYS A 120 4.49 -0.74 12.12
CA LYS A 120 3.18 -0.19 12.52
C LYS A 120 2.01 -1.17 12.31
N LEU A 121 2.25 -2.29 11.64
CA LEU A 121 1.22 -3.29 11.38
C LEU A 121 1.38 -4.51 12.31
N ASP A 122 0.28 -4.88 12.95
CA ASP A 122 0.17 -6.07 13.79
C ASP A 122 -0.42 -7.22 12.97
N LYS A 123 0.33 -8.31 12.79
CA LYS A 123 -0.09 -9.50 12.02
C LYS A 123 -1.37 -10.17 12.52
N THR A 124 -1.78 -9.89 13.75
CA THR A 124 -3.00 -10.48 14.34
C THR A 124 -4.26 -9.69 14.01
N LYS A 125 -4.11 -8.53 13.32
CA LYS A 125 -5.20 -7.64 12.97
C LYS A 125 -5.53 -7.72 11.48
N SER A 126 -6.77 -7.36 11.14
CA SER A 126 -7.23 -7.23 9.76
C SER A 126 -7.15 -5.78 9.32
N TYR A 127 -6.67 -5.55 8.10
CA TYR A 127 -6.53 -4.24 7.51
C TYR A 127 -7.22 -4.16 6.16
N VAL A 128 -7.64 -2.94 5.83
CA VAL A 128 -8.23 -2.60 4.52
C VAL A 128 -7.56 -1.34 3.98
N PHE A 129 -7.53 -1.24 2.66
CA PHE A 129 -7.18 0.01 1.99
C PHE A 129 -8.40 0.56 1.25
N PHE A 130 -8.51 1.89 1.15
CA PHE A 130 -9.61 2.54 0.44
C PHE A 130 -9.19 3.92 -0.07
N CYS A 131 -10.02 4.48 -0.98
CA CYS A 131 -9.90 5.87 -1.45
C CYS A 131 -10.80 6.77 -0.61
N SER A 132 -10.25 7.87 -0.06
CA SER A 132 -11.00 8.82 0.77
C SER A 132 -11.62 9.97 -0.01
N PHE A 133 -11.52 10.00 -1.35
CA PHE A 133 -12.31 10.96 -2.11
C PHE A 133 -13.80 10.76 -1.81
N PRO A 134 -14.57 11.82 -1.52
CA PRO A 134 -15.97 11.69 -1.15
C PRO A 134 -16.80 10.87 -2.13
N GLY A 135 -17.45 9.83 -1.62
CA GLY A 135 -18.25 8.89 -2.41
C GLY A 135 -17.48 7.67 -2.96
N HIS A 136 -16.14 7.69 -3.00
CA HIS A 136 -15.36 6.60 -3.62
C HIS A 136 -15.21 5.36 -2.73
N TRP A 137 -15.06 5.54 -1.41
CA TRP A 137 -14.71 4.47 -0.47
C TRP A 137 -15.61 3.22 -0.55
N ALA A 138 -16.86 3.39 -0.97
CA ALA A 138 -17.80 2.28 -1.06
C ALA A 138 -17.42 1.26 -2.16
N LEU A 139 -16.84 1.76 -3.26
CA LEU A 139 -16.42 0.99 -4.43
C LEU A 139 -14.91 0.79 -4.49
N MET A 140 -14.14 1.85 -4.13
CA MET A 140 -12.68 1.85 -4.16
C MET A 140 -12.10 1.42 -2.82
N ARG A 141 -12.09 0.11 -2.58
CA ARG A 141 -11.50 -0.49 -1.38
C ARG A 141 -11.05 -1.92 -1.65
N GLY A 142 -10.13 -2.40 -0.84
CA GLY A 142 -9.67 -3.78 -0.90
C GLY A 142 -9.14 -4.25 0.45
N LYS A 143 -8.80 -5.53 0.52
CA LYS A 143 -8.23 -6.17 1.71
C LYS A 143 -6.72 -6.12 1.71
N ILE A 144 -6.13 -6.19 2.89
CA ILE A 144 -4.69 -6.36 3.06
C ILE A 144 -4.45 -7.73 3.68
N LYS A 145 -3.66 -8.55 2.99
CA LYS A 145 -3.12 -9.81 3.51
C LYS A 145 -1.69 -9.57 3.97
N ILE A 146 -1.38 -9.95 5.20
CA ILE A 146 -0.02 -9.88 5.75
C ILE A 146 0.58 -11.29 5.76
N ILE A 147 1.80 -11.45 5.23
CA ILE A 147 2.54 -12.73 5.18
C ILE A 147 3.91 -12.61 5.82
#